data_f89d82ef8dc18739de58fc8ca937fe7c
#
_entry.id   f89d82ef8dc18739de58fc8ca937fe7c
#
_cell.length_a   1.000
_cell.length_b   1.000
_cell.length_c   1.000
_cell.angle_alpha   90.00
_cell.angle_beta   90.00
_cell.angle_gamma   90.00
#
_symmetry.space_group_name_H-M   'P 1'
#
loop_
_entity.id
_entity.type
_entity.pdbx_description
1 polymer ?
#
loop_
_entity_poly.entity_id
_entity_poly.type
_entity_poly.pdbx_seq_one_letter_code
_entity_poly.pdbx_strand_id
1 'polypeptide(L)'
;MIKKIAAGIFPRLLKNVPKDKKWLYPFYLAGQLHLSEETYESAHLPAAFDNLSIAFLSDIHYGPFLKKEEALSVVQKVVDLDTDLIILGGDYGDIPTNSLAFFNLIPTFPADKTVLAVLGNHDIGAKHQIIVPDILDAMRAKNIIPLVNETHILTREGKRLAVCGPDDKRCGRPDFEPLIAASQDADFVLFIPHSPDLIPDAYAADFAFHLALCGHTHGGQLVFFGRTLHSSSIYKDRYRSGWYQENGVDIRVSNGVGTSILPMRIGPVPEIHHIVLRAKA
;
A
#
# COMPACT_ATOMS: atom_id res chain seq x y z
N MET A 1 4.05 29.68 -8.25
CA MET A 1 3.13 29.85 -9.40
C MET A 1 3.10 28.61 -10.29
N ILE A 2 4.23 28.03 -10.66
CA ILE A 2 4.34 26.79 -11.49
C ILE A 2 3.65 25.58 -10.83
N LYS A 3 3.76 25.36 -9.50
CA LYS A 3 3.08 24.27 -8.76
C LYS A 3 1.54 24.37 -8.80
N LYS A 4 0.96 25.57 -8.85
CA LYS A 4 -0.51 25.75 -8.94
C LYS A 4 -1.05 25.53 -10.36
N ILE A 5 -0.25 25.82 -11.39
CA ILE A 5 -0.60 25.59 -12.80
C ILE A 5 -0.52 24.08 -13.12
N ALA A 6 0.51 23.39 -12.61
CA ALA A 6 0.64 21.94 -12.75
C ALA A 6 -0.52 21.17 -12.07
N ALA A 7 -1.00 21.63 -10.92
CA ALA A 7 -2.06 20.98 -10.17
C ALA A 7 -3.49 21.19 -10.71
N GLY A 8 -3.74 22.19 -11.58
CA GLY A 8 -5.10 22.55 -11.95
C GLY A 8 -5.51 22.27 -13.40
N ILE A 9 -4.69 22.64 -14.37
CA ILE A 9 -5.05 22.59 -15.81
C ILE A 9 -4.42 21.38 -16.50
N PHE A 10 -3.17 21.09 -16.20
CA PHE A 10 -2.40 20.03 -16.84
C PHE A 10 -3.00 18.64 -16.62
N PRO A 11 -3.41 18.25 -15.40
CA PRO A 11 -4.05 16.96 -15.17
C PRO A 11 -5.35 16.77 -15.96
N ARG A 12 -6.15 17.84 -16.12
CA ARG A 12 -7.42 17.78 -16.87
C ARG A 12 -7.23 17.49 -18.36
N LEU A 13 -6.13 17.97 -18.96
CA LEU A 13 -5.79 17.72 -20.36
C LEU A 13 -5.29 16.27 -20.56
N LEU A 14 -4.62 15.72 -19.57
CA LEU A 14 -3.97 14.41 -19.66
C LEU A 14 -4.88 13.24 -19.25
N LYS A 15 -6.02 13.48 -18.60
CA LYS A 15 -6.93 12.43 -18.08
C LYS A 15 -7.48 11.46 -19.14
N ASN A 16 -7.46 11.84 -20.42
CA ASN A 16 -7.99 11.07 -21.54
C ASN A 16 -6.87 10.57 -22.46
N VAL A 17 -5.59 10.69 -22.08
CA VAL A 17 -4.51 10.13 -22.89
C VAL A 17 -4.61 8.62 -22.90
N PRO A 18 -4.62 7.98 -24.10
CA PRO A 18 -4.73 6.52 -24.21
C PRO A 18 -3.56 5.80 -23.52
N LYS A 19 -3.87 4.79 -22.71
CA LYS A 19 -2.89 3.92 -22.04
C LYS A 19 -2.60 2.64 -22.83
N ASP A 20 -3.21 2.44 -24.00
CA ASP A 20 -3.05 1.26 -24.87
C ASP A 20 -2.01 1.47 -25.99
N LYS A 21 -1.54 2.69 -26.18
CA LYS A 21 -0.65 3.08 -27.28
C LYS A 21 0.82 3.04 -26.85
N LYS A 22 1.60 2.05 -27.30
CA LYS A 22 3.03 1.89 -26.97
C LYS A 22 3.90 3.10 -27.32
N TRP A 23 3.56 3.86 -28.36
CA TRP A 23 4.30 5.08 -28.75
C TRP A 23 4.11 6.24 -27.76
N LEU A 24 3.06 6.19 -26.90
CA LEU A 24 2.86 7.05 -25.75
C LEU A 24 3.47 6.39 -24.49
N TYR A 25 4.72 5.96 -24.56
CA TYR A 25 5.36 5.07 -23.60
C TYR A 25 5.10 5.39 -22.12
N PRO A 26 5.24 6.65 -21.62
CA PRO A 26 5.02 6.93 -20.20
C PRO A 26 3.56 6.69 -19.76
N PHE A 27 2.58 6.95 -20.63
CA PHE A 27 1.16 6.70 -20.37
C PHE A 27 0.83 5.23 -20.53
N TYR A 28 1.38 4.59 -21.57
CA TYR A 28 1.26 3.16 -21.78
C TYR A 28 1.77 2.38 -20.55
N LEU A 29 2.96 2.73 -20.06
CA LEU A 29 3.57 2.07 -18.89
C LEU A 29 2.69 2.21 -17.64
N ALA A 30 2.06 3.37 -17.41
CA ALA A 30 1.14 3.61 -16.31
C ALA A 30 -0.13 2.73 -16.36
N GLY A 31 -0.45 2.15 -17.53
CA GLY A 31 -1.57 1.21 -17.72
C GLY A 31 -1.17 -0.27 -17.62
N GLN A 32 0.11 -0.59 -17.47
CA GLN A 32 0.62 -1.98 -17.48
C GLN A 32 0.71 -2.54 -16.06
N LEU A 33 -0.43 -2.93 -15.48
CA LEU A 33 -0.46 -3.55 -14.16
C LEU A 33 0.21 -4.92 -14.19
N HIS A 34 1.27 -5.08 -13.41
CA HIS A 34 2.05 -6.31 -13.25
C HIS A 34 1.62 -7.03 -11.97
N LEU A 35 1.53 -8.36 -12.03
CA LEU A 35 1.47 -9.22 -10.85
C LEU A 35 2.89 -9.67 -10.52
N SER A 36 3.37 -9.24 -9.35
CA SER A 36 4.67 -9.66 -8.80
C SER A 36 4.44 -10.88 -7.92
N GLU A 37 4.90 -12.04 -8.37
CA GLU A 37 4.88 -13.28 -7.58
C GLU A 37 6.18 -13.41 -6.82
N GLU A 38 6.11 -13.46 -5.49
CA GLU A 38 7.26 -13.39 -4.60
C GLU A 38 7.17 -14.46 -3.52
N THR A 39 8.31 -15.04 -3.15
CA THR A 39 8.44 -15.92 -1.98
C THR A 39 9.32 -15.21 -0.97
N TYR A 40 8.82 -15.07 0.26
CA TYR A 40 9.58 -14.53 1.37
C TYR A 40 9.90 -15.62 2.38
N GLU A 41 11.18 -15.91 2.59
CA GLU A 41 11.66 -16.92 3.51
C GLU A 41 12.20 -16.29 4.80
N SER A 42 11.74 -16.76 5.96
CA SER A 42 12.21 -16.27 7.26
C SER A 42 12.39 -17.40 8.27
N ALA A 43 13.50 -17.36 8.99
CA ALA A 43 13.74 -18.25 10.12
C ALA A 43 12.88 -17.87 11.36
N HIS A 44 12.31 -16.67 11.38
CA HIS A 44 11.42 -16.21 12.45
C HIS A 44 9.95 -16.60 12.21
N LEU A 45 9.60 -17.03 10.98
CA LEU A 45 8.23 -17.42 10.68
C LEU A 45 7.94 -18.80 11.28
N PRO A 46 6.91 -18.93 12.17
CA PRO A 46 6.52 -20.25 12.68
C PRO A 46 6.04 -21.18 11.57
N ALA A 47 6.31 -22.47 11.68
CA ALA A 47 5.87 -23.48 10.71
C ALA A 47 4.35 -23.49 10.50
N ALA A 48 3.56 -23.09 11.50
CA ALA A 48 2.11 -22.95 11.39
C ALA A 48 1.65 -21.90 10.34
N PHE A 49 2.54 -20.98 9.96
CA PHE A 49 2.31 -19.97 8.93
C PHE A 49 3.11 -20.25 7.64
N ASP A 50 3.77 -21.41 7.52
CA ASP A 50 4.38 -21.80 6.25
C ASP A 50 3.32 -21.88 5.15
N ASN A 51 3.63 -21.35 3.98
CA ASN A 51 2.72 -21.14 2.83
C ASN A 51 1.57 -20.16 3.06
N LEU A 52 1.62 -19.30 4.09
CA LEU A 52 0.64 -18.20 4.18
C LEU A 52 0.80 -17.28 2.96
N SER A 53 -0.27 -17.13 2.20
CA SER A 53 -0.30 -16.31 0.99
C SER A 53 -0.92 -14.94 1.26
N ILE A 54 -0.28 -13.89 0.74
CA ILE A 54 -0.67 -12.48 0.92
C ILE A 54 -0.82 -11.83 -0.45
N ALA A 55 -1.98 -11.21 -0.71
CA ALA A 55 -2.13 -10.23 -1.76
C ALA A 55 -1.89 -8.83 -1.18
N PHE A 56 -0.87 -8.11 -1.65
CA PHE A 56 -0.57 -6.75 -1.23
C PHE A 56 -0.68 -5.77 -2.39
N LEU A 57 -1.42 -4.67 -2.18
CA LEU A 57 -1.53 -3.57 -3.12
C LEU A 57 -1.67 -2.25 -2.39
N SER A 58 -1.14 -1.17 -2.99
CA SER A 58 -1.18 0.19 -2.45
C SER A 58 -1.35 1.21 -3.56
N ASP A 59 -1.59 2.46 -3.19
CA ASP A 59 -1.52 3.60 -4.09
C ASP A 59 -2.41 3.43 -5.33
N ILE A 60 -3.68 3.11 -5.10
CA ILE A 60 -4.67 2.91 -6.17
C ILE A 60 -4.96 4.25 -6.86
N HIS A 61 -5.09 5.34 -6.09
CA HIS A 61 -5.39 6.68 -6.58
C HIS A 61 -6.59 6.72 -7.52
N TYR A 62 -7.70 6.10 -7.07
CA TYR A 62 -8.98 6.24 -7.77
C TYR A 62 -9.35 7.71 -7.94
N GLY A 63 -9.64 8.10 -9.19
CA GLY A 63 -9.89 9.50 -9.50
C GLY A 63 -9.76 9.78 -11.00
N PRO A 64 -9.16 10.92 -11.38
CA PRO A 64 -9.13 11.34 -12.78
C PRO A 64 -8.26 10.43 -13.67
N PHE A 65 -7.28 9.70 -13.09
CA PHE A 65 -6.29 8.94 -13.84
C PHE A 65 -6.48 7.42 -13.76
N LEU A 66 -7.18 6.93 -12.74
CA LEU A 66 -7.60 5.54 -12.62
C LEU A 66 -9.12 5.53 -12.48
N LYS A 67 -9.80 5.11 -13.55
CA LYS A 67 -11.26 5.18 -13.66
C LYS A 67 -11.94 3.97 -13.02
N LYS A 68 -13.28 4.03 -12.97
CA LYS A 68 -14.15 3.02 -12.37
C LYS A 68 -13.82 1.60 -12.84
N GLU A 69 -13.76 1.40 -14.15
CA GLU A 69 -13.56 0.08 -14.75
C GLU A 69 -12.16 -0.47 -14.41
N GLU A 70 -11.14 0.39 -14.42
CA GLU A 70 -9.78 0.03 -14.03
C GLU A 70 -9.72 -0.34 -12.52
N ALA A 71 -10.35 0.45 -11.66
CA ALA A 71 -10.41 0.21 -10.21
C ALA A 71 -11.10 -1.12 -9.89
N LEU A 72 -12.24 -1.40 -10.52
CA LEU A 72 -12.95 -2.67 -10.35
C LEU A 72 -12.12 -3.86 -10.86
N SER A 73 -11.44 -3.70 -11.99
CA SER A 73 -10.54 -4.74 -12.53
C SER A 73 -9.37 -5.03 -11.59
N VAL A 74 -8.80 -4.00 -10.91
CA VAL A 74 -7.74 -4.18 -9.92
C VAL A 74 -8.24 -4.99 -8.73
N VAL A 75 -9.40 -4.63 -8.17
CA VAL A 75 -9.99 -5.35 -7.02
C VAL A 75 -10.33 -6.79 -7.40
N GLN A 76 -10.91 -7.02 -8.59
CA GLN A 76 -11.23 -8.37 -9.06
C GLN A 76 -9.97 -9.23 -9.18
N LYS A 77 -8.88 -8.70 -9.75
CA LYS A 77 -7.60 -9.42 -9.83
C LYS A 77 -7.08 -9.84 -8.46
N VAL A 78 -7.22 -8.99 -7.43
CA VAL A 78 -6.79 -9.31 -6.06
C VAL A 78 -7.66 -10.42 -5.46
N VAL A 79 -8.98 -10.37 -5.68
CA VAL A 79 -9.90 -11.44 -5.22
C VAL A 79 -9.59 -12.76 -5.93
N ASP A 80 -9.29 -12.72 -7.25
CA ASP A 80 -8.99 -13.91 -8.06
C ASP A 80 -7.66 -14.59 -7.67
N LEU A 81 -6.76 -13.92 -6.94
CA LEU A 81 -5.55 -14.55 -6.40
C LEU A 81 -5.86 -15.58 -5.31
N ASP A 82 -7.04 -15.52 -4.73
CA ASP A 82 -7.54 -16.47 -3.71
C ASP A 82 -6.58 -16.67 -2.51
N THR A 83 -5.93 -15.58 -2.07
CA THR A 83 -4.95 -15.61 -0.99
C THR A 83 -5.60 -15.72 0.40
N ASP A 84 -4.83 -16.17 1.40
CA ASP A 84 -5.25 -16.24 2.82
C ASP A 84 -5.51 -14.85 3.40
N LEU A 85 -4.69 -13.86 3.01
CA LEU A 85 -4.70 -12.51 3.53
C LEU A 85 -4.63 -11.49 2.39
N ILE A 86 -5.48 -10.48 2.43
CA ILE A 86 -5.42 -9.33 1.53
C ILE A 86 -5.04 -8.11 2.35
N ILE A 87 -4.00 -7.39 1.92
CA ILE A 87 -3.51 -6.18 2.57
C ILE A 87 -3.61 -5.00 1.61
N LEU A 88 -4.37 -3.99 2.01
CA LEU A 88 -4.56 -2.75 1.29
C LEU A 88 -3.69 -1.67 1.94
N GLY A 89 -2.67 -1.21 1.22
CA GLY A 89 -1.56 -0.41 1.74
C GLY A 89 -1.76 1.11 1.71
N GLY A 90 -2.99 1.61 1.56
CA GLY A 90 -3.29 3.05 1.60
C GLY A 90 -3.30 3.76 0.24
N ASP A 91 -3.69 5.03 0.24
CA ASP A 91 -3.84 5.92 -0.93
C ASP A 91 -4.81 5.34 -1.97
N TYR A 92 -6.07 5.10 -1.53
CA TYR A 92 -7.14 4.53 -2.35
C TYR A 92 -7.70 5.51 -3.36
N GLY A 93 -7.77 6.81 -3.01
CA GLY A 93 -8.14 7.91 -3.88
C GLY A 93 -7.03 8.95 -4.02
N ASP A 94 -7.12 9.81 -5.02
CA ASP A 94 -6.21 10.94 -5.17
C ASP A 94 -6.52 12.08 -4.17
N ILE A 95 -7.72 12.07 -3.57
CA ILE A 95 -8.17 12.92 -2.47
C ILE A 95 -9.15 12.13 -1.58
N PRO A 96 -9.40 12.52 -0.32
CA PRO A 96 -10.22 11.76 0.63
C PRO A 96 -11.64 11.43 0.13
N THR A 97 -12.28 12.35 -0.60
CA THR A 97 -13.61 12.10 -1.19
C THR A 97 -13.60 11.00 -2.25
N ASN A 98 -12.48 10.84 -2.96
CA ASN A 98 -12.32 9.76 -3.94
C ASN A 98 -11.98 8.44 -3.27
N SER A 99 -11.31 8.44 -2.11
CA SER A 99 -11.13 7.24 -1.28
C SER A 99 -12.50 6.72 -0.78
N LEU A 100 -13.35 7.60 -0.26
CA LEU A 100 -14.73 7.24 0.11
C LEU A 100 -15.51 6.72 -1.10
N ALA A 101 -15.40 7.39 -2.25
CA ALA A 101 -16.07 6.97 -3.49
C ALA A 101 -15.57 5.61 -3.98
N PHE A 102 -14.27 5.32 -3.82
CA PHE A 102 -13.69 4.02 -4.14
C PHE A 102 -14.31 2.90 -3.30
N PHE A 103 -14.36 3.04 -1.97
CA PHE A 103 -14.97 2.02 -1.10
C PHE A 103 -16.47 1.84 -1.35
N ASN A 104 -17.19 2.90 -1.67
CA ASN A 104 -18.60 2.80 -2.06
C ASN A 104 -18.79 2.09 -3.42
N LEU A 105 -17.80 2.18 -4.30
CA LEU A 105 -17.84 1.59 -5.65
C LEU A 105 -17.53 0.08 -5.67
N ILE A 106 -16.51 -0.37 -4.92
CA ILE A 106 -16.01 -1.74 -4.99
C ILE A 106 -17.03 -2.74 -4.43
N PRO A 107 -17.03 -4.01 -4.88
CA PRO A 107 -17.82 -5.07 -4.26
C PRO A 107 -17.37 -5.32 -2.82
N THR A 108 -18.25 -5.94 -2.04
CA THR A 108 -17.90 -6.45 -0.71
C THR A 108 -16.97 -7.66 -0.87
N PHE A 109 -15.88 -7.69 -0.12
CA PHE A 109 -14.98 -8.84 -0.11
C PHE A 109 -15.69 -10.07 0.50
N PRO A 110 -15.35 -11.30 0.06
CA PRO A 110 -15.89 -12.52 0.63
C PRO A 110 -15.69 -12.59 2.15
N ALA A 111 -16.68 -13.09 2.87
CA ALA A 111 -16.67 -13.10 4.35
C ALA A 111 -15.64 -14.10 4.94
N ASP A 112 -15.18 -15.05 4.15
CA ASP A 112 -14.14 -16.03 4.50
C ASP A 112 -12.71 -15.50 4.29
N LYS A 113 -12.55 -14.29 3.72
CA LYS A 113 -11.25 -13.66 3.52
C LYS A 113 -10.94 -12.65 4.62
N THR A 114 -9.72 -12.69 5.11
CA THR A 114 -9.19 -11.63 5.98
C THR A 114 -8.64 -10.50 5.10
N VAL A 115 -9.28 -9.33 5.18
CA VAL A 115 -8.88 -8.14 4.43
C VAL A 115 -8.53 -7.03 5.40
N LEU A 116 -7.28 -6.62 5.41
CA LEU A 116 -6.75 -5.56 6.28
C LEU A 116 -6.40 -4.33 5.45
N ALA A 117 -6.57 -3.15 6.02
CA ALA A 117 -6.30 -1.89 5.33
C ALA A 117 -5.67 -0.86 6.24
N VAL A 118 -4.67 -0.14 5.76
CA VAL A 118 -4.14 1.08 6.38
C VAL A 118 -4.54 2.30 5.58
N LEU A 119 -4.48 3.48 6.18
CA LEU A 119 -4.70 4.74 5.47
C LEU A 119 -3.38 5.30 4.95
N GLY A 120 -3.44 5.92 3.77
CA GLY A 120 -2.36 6.74 3.24
C GLY A 120 -2.64 8.23 3.38
N ASN A 121 -1.67 9.05 3.04
CA ASN A 121 -1.78 10.50 3.19
C ASN A 121 -2.86 11.13 2.29
N HIS A 122 -3.18 10.52 1.15
CA HIS A 122 -4.26 10.97 0.28
C HIS A 122 -5.65 10.62 0.81
N ASP A 123 -5.77 9.57 1.62
CA ASP A 123 -7.03 9.17 2.26
C ASP A 123 -7.39 10.11 3.42
N ILE A 124 -6.39 10.58 4.16
CA ILE A 124 -6.56 11.48 5.31
C ILE A 124 -6.66 12.93 4.84
N GLY A 125 -5.71 13.38 4.00
CA GLY A 125 -5.65 14.73 3.45
C GLY A 125 -5.42 15.82 4.52
N ALA A 126 -4.62 16.82 4.21
CA ALA A 126 -4.21 17.86 5.17
C ALA A 126 -5.34 18.72 5.76
N LYS A 127 -6.53 18.72 5.14
CA LYS A 127 -7.67 19.56 5.55
C LYS A 127 -8.98 18.82 5.74
N HIS A 128 -9.03 17.50 5.51
CA HIS A 128 -10.27 16.74 5.44
C HIS A 128 -10.34 15.55 6.41
N GLN A 129 -9.69 15.66 7.57
CA GLN A 129 -9.79 14.64 8.64
C GLN A 129 -11.24 14.30 9.05
N ILE A 130 -12.19 15.21 8.77
CA ILE A 130 -13.62 15.01 9.06
C ILE A 130 -14.21 13.82 8.29
N ILE A 131 -13.71 13.49 7.11
CA ILE A 131 -14.22 12.41 6.25
C ILE A 131 -13.61 11.04 6.59
N VAL A 132 -12.55 10.99 7.40
CA VAL A 132 -11.87 9.72 7.75
C VAL A 132 -12.83 8.72 8.40
N PRO A 133 -13.69 9.08 9.36
CA PRO A 133 -14.67 8.15 9.90
C PRO A 133 -15.57 7.52 8.83
N ASP A 134 -16.04 8.30 7.85
CA ASP A 134 -16.88 7.80 6.75
C ASP A 134 -16.12 6.79 5.87
N ILE A 135 -14.83 7.03 5.65
CA ILE A 135 -13.95 6.10 4.91
C ILE A 135 -13.80 4.79 5.67
N LEU A 136 -13.52 4.85 6.98
CA LEU A 136 -13.40 3.66 7.83
C LEU A 136 -14.70 2.86 7.89
N ASP A 137 -15.85 3.53 7.96
CA ASP A 137 -17.16 2.86 7.95
C ASP A 137 -17.46 2.23 6.59
N ALA A 138 -17.10 2.91 5.49
CA ALA A 138 -17.21 2.33 4.15
C ALA A 138 -16.30 1.11 3.97
N MET A 139 -15.08 1.09 4.55
CA MET A 139 -14.22 -0.10 4.59
C MET A 139 -14.90 -1.26 5.32
N ARG A 140 -15.40 -1.02 6.54
CA ARG A 140 -16.09 -2.05 7.35
C ARG A 140 -17.31 -2.62 6.62
N ALA A 141 -18.08 -1.79 5.93
CA ALA A 141 -19.21 -2.21 5.11
C ALA A 141 -18.82 -3.11 3.93
N LYS A 142 -17.52 -3.19 3.60
CA LYS A 142 -16.95 -4.05 2.56
C LYS A 142 -16.20 -5.27 3.10
N ASN A 143 -16.39 -5.64 4.37
CA ASN A 143 -15.65 -6.68 5.08
C ASN A 143 -14.13 -6.41 5.13
N ILE A 144 -13.74 -5.14 5.22
CA ILE A 144 -12.35 -4.72 5.38
C ILE A 144 -12.17 -4.26 6.83
N ILE A 145 -11.11 -4.72 7.47
CA ILE A 145 -10.70 -4.33 8.83
C ILE A 145 -9.69 -3.18 8.68
N PRO A 146 -10.05 -1.94 8.96
CA PRO A 146 -9.10 -0.85 8.95
C PRO A 146 -8.18 -0.92 10.17
N LEU A 147 -6.90 -0.64 9.96
CA LEU A 147 -5.89 -0.55 11.00
C LEU A 147 -5.37 0.90 11.07
N VAL A 148 -5.65 1.57 12.17
CA VAL A 148 -5.19 2.95 12.44
C VAL A 148 -4.57 2.96 13.84
N ASN A 149 -3.26 2.75 13.94
CA ASN A 149 -2.53 2.41 15.16
C ASN A 149 -3.09 1.15 15.83
N GLU A 150 -3.48 0.17 15.02
CA GLU A 150 -4.13 -1.06 15.46
C GLU A 150 -3.39 -2.28 14.94
N THR A 151 -3.58 -3.41 15.64
CA THR A 151 -2.97 -4.69 15.31
C THR A 151 -4.06 -5.75 15.13
N HIS A 152 -4.00 -6.49 14.04
CA HIS A 152 -4.78 -7.69 13.82
C HIS A 152 -3.92 -8.93 14.08
N ILE A 153 -4.44 -9.88 14.89
CA ILE A 153 -3.73 -11.11 15.23
C ILE A 153 -4.34 -12.28 14.47
N LEU A 154 -3.51 -12.96 13.68
CA LEU A 154 -3.82 -14.26 13.10
C LEU A 154 -3.29 -15.35 14.03
N THR A 155 -4.09 -16.38 14.30
CA THR A 155 -3.68 -17.52 15.14
C THR A 155 -3.84 -18.81 14.36
N ARG A 156 -2.75 -19.59 14.27
CA ARG A 156 -2.72 -20.95 13.70
C ARG A 156 -1.92 -21.86 14.62
N GLU A 157 -2.47 -23.00 15.01
CA GLU A 157 -1.78 -24.00 15.86
C GLU A 157 -1.16 -23.41 17.14
N GLY A 158 -1.83 -22.44 17.75
CA GLY A 158 -1.34 -21.74 18.94
C GLY A 158 -0.23 -20.71 18.70
N LYS A 159 0.22 -20.54 17.45
CA LYS A 159 1.17 -19.52 17.04
C LYS A 159 0.45 -18.25 16.61
N ARG A 160 1.09 -17.10 16.83
CA ARG A 160 0.49 -15.78 16.60
C ARG A 160 1.32 -14.99 15.59
N LEU A 161 0.66 -14.52 14.52
CA LEU A 161 1.19 -13.55 13.58
C LEU A 161 0.43 -12.22 13.77
N ALA A 162 1.16 -11.18 14.15
CA ALA A 162 0.61 -9.83 14.29
C ALA A 162 0.77 -9.05 13.00
N VAL A 163 -0.31 -8.43 12.52
CA VAL A 163 -0.29 -7.48 11.42
C VAL A 163 -0.54 -6.09 12.00
N CYS A 164 0.47 -5.26 12.05
CA CYS A 164 0.48 -3.95 12.71
C CYS A 164 0.35 -2.84 11.68
N GLY A 165 -0.75 -2.07 11.73
CA GLY A 165 -1.04 -0.94 10.87
C GLY A 165 -0.96 0.38 11.64
N PRO A 166 0.07 1.20 11.44
CA PRO A 166 0.14 2.55 12.02
C PRO A 166 -0.78 3.52 11.26
N ASP A 167 -1.08 4.65 11.87
CA ASP A 167 -1.61 5.81 11.15
C ASP A 167 -0.54 6.42 10.22
N ASP A 168 -0.94 7.25 9.26
CA ASP A 168 -0.03 7.81 8.27
C ASP A 168 0.96 8.83 8.86
N LYS A 169 2.20 8.77 8.43
CA LYS A 169 3.30 9.67 8.85
C LYS A 169 3.03 11.13 8.55
N ARG A 170 2.44 11.42 7.40
CA ARG A 170 2.38 12.78 6.82
C ARG A 170 1.12 13.53 7.19
N CYS A 171 0.00 12.82 7.26
CA CYS A 171 -1.33 13.42 7.47
C CYS A 171 -2.05 12.88 8.70
N GLY A 172 -1.59 11.75 9.27
CA GLY A 172 -2.12 11.12 10.47
C GLY A 172 -1.33 11.44 11.73
N ARG A 173 -1.44 10.54 12.71
CA ARG A 173 -0.75 10.59 14.01
C ARG A 173 -0.30 9.18 14.38
N PRO A 174 0.81 8.69 13.81
CA PRO A 174 1.32 7.37 14.13
C PRO A 174 1.66 7.25 15.60
N ASP A 175 1.21 6.16 16.23
CA ASP A 175 1.45 5.81 17.61
C ASP A 175 1.92 4.36 17.68
N PHE A 176 3.10 4.12 18.20
CA PHE A 176 3.71 2.80 18.29
C PHE A 176 3.36 2.07 19.60
N GLU A 177 2.95 2.78 20.67
CA GLU A 177 2.66 2.15 21.96
C GLU A 177 1.59 1.04 21.85
N PRO A 178 0.41 1.27 21.22
CA PRO A 178 -0.59 0.22 21.08
C PRO A 178 -0.12 -0.93 20.17
N LEU A 179 0.73 -0.66 19.16
CA LEU A 179 1.29 -1.68 18.29
C LEU A 179 2.28 -2.58 19.05
N ILE A 180 3.17 -1.99 19.86
CA ILE A 180 4.11 -2.69 20.72
C ILE A 180 3.35 -3.57 21.70
N ALA A 181 2.38 -3.01 22.43
CA ALA A 181 1.60 -3.72 23.43
C ALA A 181 0.83 -4.92 22.83
N ALA A 182 0.24 -4.75 21.65
CA ALA A 182 -0.54 -5.80 21.01
C ALA A 182 0.30 -6.91 20.36
N SER A 183 1.54 -6.61 19.97
CA SER A 183 2.42 -7.55 19.26
C SER A 183 3.50 -8.20 20.13
N GLN A 184 3.61 -7.82 21.43
CA GLN A 184 4.66 -8.32 22.32
C GLN A 184 4.75 -9.85 22.44
N ASP A 185 3.60 -10.54 22.36
CA ASP A 185 3.51 -12.01 22.42
C ASP A 185 3.34 -12.66 21.04
N ALA A 186 3.60 -11.95 19.96
CA ALA A 186 3.51 -12.48 18.62
C ALA A 186 4.81 -13.21 18.23
N ASP A 187 4.67 -14.39 17.61
CA ASP A 187 5.81 -15.14 17.08
C ASP A 187 6.38 -14.49 15.80
N PHE A 188 5.53 -13.80 15.04
CA PHE A 188 5.93 -13.05 13.85
C PHE A 188 5.15 -11.73 13.75
N VAL A 189 5.84 -10.63 13.43
CA VAL A 189 5.24 -9.30 13.29
C VAL A 189 5.44 -8.79 11.87
N LEU A 190 4.31 -8.57 11.19
CA LEU A 190 4.21 -7.94 9.88
C LEU A 190 3.79 -6.48 10.07
N PHE A 191 4.62 -5.54 9.67
CA PHE A 191 4.39 -4.11 9.79
C PHE A 191 3.93 -3.52 8.46
N ILE A 192 2.80 -2.78 8.45
CA ILE A 192 2.18 -2.26 7.23
C ILE A 192 2.11 -0.73 7.29
N PRO A 193 3.23 -0.01 7.29
CA PRO A 193 3.19 1.44 7.16
C PRO A 193 2.88 1.81 5.70
N HIS A 194 1.93 2.72 5.46
CA HIS A 194 1.73 3.22 4.10
C HIS A 194 3.04 3.79 3.53
N SER A 195 3.70 4.66 4.28
CA SER A 195 4.99 5.25 3.87
C SER A 195 6.18 4.55 4.53
N PRO A 196 7.23 4.19 3.77
CA PRO A 196 8.48 3.67 4.33
C PRO A 196 9.21 4.69 5.21
N ASP A 197 8.79 5.94 5.21
CA ASP A 197 9.32 6.99 6.08
C ASP A 197 9.06 6.71 7.58
N LEU A 198 8.14 5.78 7.91
CA LEU A 198 7.88 5.30 9.27
C LEU A 198 8.88 4.26 9.76
N ILE A 199 9.69 3.65 8.89
CA ILE A 199 10.65 2.62 9.29
C ILE A 199 11.67 3.15 10.31
N PRO A 200 12.34 4.31 10.10
CA PRO A 200 13.23 4.86 11.11
C PRO A 200 12.53 5.28 12.41
N ASP A 201 11.26 5.70 12.34
CA ASP A 201 10.48 6.03 13.54
C ASP A 201 10.14 4.77 14.35
N ALA A 202 9.83 3.64 13.67
CA ALA A 202 9.59 2.35 14.30
C ALA A 202 10.84 1.89 15.09
N TYR A 203 12.03 2.03 14.51
CA TYR A 203 13.29 1.76 15.21
C TYR A 203 13.51 2.69 16.40
N ALA A 204 13.21 3.99 16.26
CA ALA A 204 13.36 4.96 17.34
C ALA A 204 12.36 4.72 18.48
N ALA A 205 11.24 4.05 18.22
CA ALA A 205 10.24 3.65 19.21
C ALA A 205 10.50 2.24 19.78
N ASP A 206 11.61 1.60 19.45
CA ASP A 206 11.92 0.20 19.80
C ASP A 206 10.82 -0.80 19.40
N PHE A 207 10.06 -0.47 18.33
CA PHE A 207 9.06 -1.38 17.78
C PHE A 207 9.71 -2.48 16.95
N ALA A 208 9.62 -3.72 17.44
CA ALA A 208 10.19 -4.90 16.78
C ALA A 208 9.21 -5.46 15.73
N PHE A 209 9.70 -5.65 14.51
CA PHE A 209 8.98 -6.32 13.43
C PHE A 209 9.94 -7.15 12.57
N HIS A 210 9.41 -8.10 11.79
CA HIS A 210 10.21 -9.04 11.00
C HIS A 210 10.15 -8.72 9.50
N LEU A 211 9.01 -8.23 9.03
CA LEU A 211 8.77 -7.85 7.64
C LEU A 211 7.94 -6.58 7.60
N ALA A 212 8.29 -5.64 6.73
CA ALA A 212 7.44 -4.50 6.42
C ALA A 212 7.00 -4.48 4.96
N LEU A 213 5.72 -4.12 4.71
CA LEU A 213 5.15 -3.89 3.39
C LEU A 213 4.71 -2.43 3.29
N CYS A 214 5.29 -1.69 2.34
CA CYS A 214 5.09 -0.24 2.18
C CYS A 214 4.65 0.13 0.76
N GLY A 215 3.95 1.26 0.64
CA GLY A 215 3.62 1.93 -0.62
C GLY A 215 4.23 3.32 -0.74
N HIS A 216 3.39 4.33 -1.06
CA HIS A 216 3.65 5.78 -1.03
C HIS A 216 4.62 6.33 -2.08
N THR A 217 5.65 5.61 -2.43
CA THR A 217 6.75 6.12 -3.25
C THR A 217 6.50 6.06 -4.75
N HIS A 218 5.53 5.23 -5.18
CA HIS A 218 5.27 4.91 -6.59
C HIS A 218 6.50 4.40 -7.36
N GLY A 219 7.51 3.85 -6.66
CA GLY A 219 8.79 3.52 -7.26
C GLY A 219 9.55 4.74 -7.79
N GLY A 220 9.19 5.95 -7.31
CA GLY A 220 9.68 7.24 -7.82
C GLY A 220 8.94 7.72 -9.05
N GLN A 221 7.94 7.00 -9.56
CA GLN A 221 7.05 7.26 -10.70
C GLN A 221 7.75 7.70 -12.00
N LEU A 222 8.61 8.71 -11.95
CA LEU A 222 9.40 9.22 -13.09
C LEU A 222 10.89 9.10 -12.75
N VAL A 223 11.50 8.02 -13.23
CA VAL A 223 12.90 7.67 -12.98
C VAL A 223 13.72 7.80 -14.27
N PHE A 224 14.75 8.62 -14.24
CA PHE A 224 15.68 8.82 -15.35
C PHE A 224 17.10 8.45 -14.90
N PHE A 225 17.78 7.61 -15.67
CA PHE A 225 19.13 7.16 -15.34
C PHE A 225 19.30 6.68 -13.90
N GLY A 226 18.31 5.96 -13.38
CA GLY A 226 18.31 5.42 -12.02
C GLY A 226 17.98 6.42 -10.90
N ARG A 227 17.66 7.67 -11.22
CA ARG A 227 17.31 8.72 -10.24
C ARG A 227 15.87 9.19 -10.40
N THR A 228 15.20 9.36 -9.28
CA THR A 228 13.85 9.91 -9.22
C THR A 228 13.87 11.43 -9.45
N LEU A 229 12.97 11.94 -10.31
CA LEU A 229 12.83 13.40 -10.50
C LEU A 229 12.27 14.08 -9.26
N HIS A 230 11.32 13.41 -8.57
CA HIS A 230 10.68 13.91 -7.37
C HIS A 230 10.33 12.73 -6.46
N SER A 231 10.97 12.65 -5.31
CA SER A 231 10.65 11.63 -4.31
C SER A 231 9.52 12.08 -3.42
N SER A 232 8.55 11.18 -3.14
CA SER A 232 7.52 11.36 -2.12
C SER A 232 8.08 11.15 -0.71
N SER A 233 9.15 10.35 -0.57
CA SER A 233 9.83 10.06 0.69
C SER A 233 10.78 11.20 1.11
N ILE A 234 10.83 11.49 2.42
CA ILE A 234 11.81 12.41 3.02
C ILE A 234 13.24 11.86 2.91
N TYR A 235 13.38 10.54 2.80
CA TYR A 235 14.66 9.84 2.61
C TYR A 235 15.03 9.68 1.12
N LYS A 236 14.31 10.35 0.21
CA LYS A 236 14.54 10.34 -1.25
C LYS A 236 14.50 8.92 -1.82
N ASP A 237 15.56 8.50 -2.50
CA ASP A 237 15.63 7.20 -3.17
C ASP A 237 16.05 6.04 -2.24
N ARG A 238 16.25 6.28 -0.92
CA ARG A 238 16.63 5.23 0.03
C ARG A 238 15.63 4.07 0.06
N TYR A 239 14.33 4.38 0.08
CA TYR A 239 13.25 3.39 0.10
C TYR A 239 12.36 3.53 -1.14
N ARG A 240 12.96 3.59 -2.33
CA ARG A 240 12.21 3.90 -3.54
C ARG A 240 11.31 2.78 -4.00
N SER A 241 11.84 1.56 -4.12
CA SER A 241 11.14 0.40 -4.71
C SER A 241 11.91 -0.88 -4.47
N GLY A 242 11.21 -1.99 -4.32
CA GLY A 242 11.83 -3.31 -4.21
C GLY A 242 12.09 -3.73 -2.78
N TRP A 243 12.99 -4.70 -2.61
CA TRP A 243 13.37 -5.25 -1.34
C TRP A 243 14.58 -4.51 -0.75
N TYR A 244 14.50 -4.24 0.54
CA TYR A 244 15.59 -3.70 1.36
C TYR A 244 15.76 -4.57 2.60
N GLN A 245 16.98 -4.63 3.10
CA GLN A 245 17.27 -5.21 4.41
C GLN A 245 17.97 -4.15 5.25
N GLU A 246 17.45 -3.90 6.45
CA GLU A 246 17.97 -2.90 7.36
C GLU A 246 17.74 -3.34 8.80
N ASN A 247 18.78 -3.25 9.63
CA ASN A 247 18.76 -3.68 11.05
C ASN A 247 18.26 -5.13 11.26
N GLY A 248 18.51 -6.01 10.30
CA GLY A 248 18.08 -7.41 10.35
C GLY A 248 16.63 -7.67 9.97
N VAL A 249 15.87 -6.65 9.54
CA VAL A 249 14.51 -6.80 9.04
C VAL A 249 14.42 -6.57 7.55
N ASP A 250 13.44 -7.20 6.91
CA ASP A 250 13.19 -7.06 5.49
C ASP A 250 12.03 -6.09 5.23
N ILE A 251 12.20 -5.27 4.22
CA ILE A 251 11.26 -4.20 3.85
C ILE A 251 10.95 -4.33 2.37
N ARG A 252 9.67 -4.51 2.02
CA ARG A 252 9.19 -4.47 0.64
C ARG A 252 8.50 -3.14 0.37
N VAL A 253 8.99 -2.38 -0.60
CA VAL A 253 8.37 -1.13 -1.04
C VAL A 253 7.78 -1.33 -2.43
N SER A 254 6.45 -1.19 -2.52
CA SER A 254 5.68 -1.34 -3.75
C SER A 254 5.77 -0.10 -4.64
N ASN A 255 5.70 -0.32 -5.95
CA ASN A 255 5.50 0.76 -6.92
C ASN A 255 4.05 1.28 -6.93
N GLY A 256 3.13 0.59 -6.25
CA GLY A 256 1.71 0.95 -6.27
C GLY A 256 1.01 0.73 -7.61
N VAL A 257 -0.30 0.82 -7.60
CA VAL A 257 -1.17 0.53 -8.74
C VAL A 257 -1.37 1.75 -9.63
N GLY A 258 -1.76 2.88 -9.05
CA GLY A 258 -2.12 4.11 -9.75
C GLY A 258 -0.94 5.04 -10.04
N THR A 259 -1.26 6.28 -10.24
CA THR A 259 -0.29 7.36 -10.43
C THR A 259 -0.70 8.58 -9.64
N SER A 260 0.27 9.28 -9.06
CA SER A 260 0.05 10.54 -8.34
C SER A 260 0.43 11.73 -9.24
N ILE A 261 -0.35 12.81 -9.20
CA ILE A 261 -0.10 14.10 -9.89
C ILE A 261 -0.15 14.01 -11.42
N LEU A 262 0.51 13.05 -12.05
CA LEU A 262 0.59 12.88 -13.51
C LEU A 262 0.22 11.44 -13.90
N PRO A 263 -0.56 11.22 -14.97
CA PRO A 263 -1.00 9.89 -15.41
C PRO A 263 0.08 9.15 -16.22
N MET A 264 1.32 9.19 -15.78
CA MET A 264 2.45 8.62 -16.50
C MET A 264 3.48 8.02 -15.56
N ARG A 265 4.21 7.01 -16.04
CA ARG A 265 5.35 6.38 -15.37
C ARG A 265 6.54 6.27 -16.32
N ILE A 266 7.75 6.37 -15.79
CA ILE A 266 8.99 6.09 -16.51
C ILE A 266 9.87 5.27 -15.57
N GLY A 267 10.16 4.04 -15.96
CA GLY A 267 10.90 3.06 -15.18
C GLY A 267 10.01 2.12 -14.39
N PRO A 268 9.45 2.51 -13.22
CA PRO A 268 8.65 1.59 -12.42
C PRO A 268 7.29 1.30 -13.08
N VAL A 269 6.93 0.01 -13.15
CA VAL A 269 5.60 -0.44 -13.59
C VAL A 269 4.64 -0.47 -12.40
N PRO A 270 3.32 -0.24 -12.64
CA PRO A 270 2.30 -0.52 -11.62
C PRO A 270 2.32 -2.00 -11.22
N GLU A 271 2.13 -2.28 -9.93
CA GLU A 271 2.20 -3.67 -9.46
C GLU A 271 1.21 -3.99 -8.34
N ILE A 272 0.80 -5.27 -8.32
CA ILE A 272 0.16 -5.98 -7.20
C ILE A 272 1.13 -7.09 -6.82
N HIS A 273 1.23 -7.40 -5.54
CA HIS A 273 2.10 -8.45 -5.03
C HIS A 273 1.28 -9.66 -4.58
N HIS A 274 1.72 -10.85 -5.00
CA HIS A 274 1.35 -12.12 -4.42
C HIS A 274 2.59 -12.66 -3.69
N ILE A 275 2.58 -12.59 -2.36
CA ILE A 275 3.71 -12.96 -1.52
C ILE A 275 3.35 -14.23 -0.76
N VAL A 276 4.16 -15.29 -0.92
CA VAL A 276 4.04 -16.52 -0.15
C VAL A 276 5.10 -16.52 0.94
N LEU A 277 4.66 -16.57 2.19
CA LEU A 277 5.57 -16.67 3.34
C LEU A 277 6.03 -18.11 3.52
N ARG A 278 7.35 -18.33 3.74
CA ARG A 278 7.95 -19.65 3.95
C ARG A 278 8.76 -19.64 5.23
N ALA A 279 8.48 -20.64 6.07
CA ALA A 279 9.31 -20.90 7.24
C ALA A 279 10.64 -21.53 6.78
N LYS A 280 11.74 -20.87 7.12
CA LYS A 280 13.09 -21.38 6.81
C LYS A 280 13.49 -22.38 7.89
N ALA A 281 13.89 -23.59 7.45
CA ALA A 281 14.38 -24.65 8.32
C ALA A 281 15.69 -24.28 9.01
#